data_bbce1c1496a47609fdb4316b3ca30d97
#
_entry.id   bbce1c1496a47609fdb4316b3ca30d97
#
_cell.length_a   1.000
_cell.length_b   1.000
_cell.length_c   1.000
_cell.angle_alpha   90.00
_cell.angle_beta   90.00
_cell.angle_gamma   90.00
#
_symmetry.space_group_name_H-M   'P 1'
#
loop_
_entity.id
_entity.type
_entity.pdbx_description
1 polymer ?
#
loop_
_entity_poly.entity_id
_entity_poly.type
_entity_poly.pdbx_seq_one_letter_code
_entity_poly.pdbx_strand_id
1 'polypeptide(L)'
;INGSQLYGLADSFTSYLGGGADISDAGVLTGPTYTIGGTDYNNVGDALAAINTSFSTSLGDALLWDATAKGGDGAFSAGRGKDNTASIITNVADGAISSTSSDAINGSQLYDTSKYIADTLGGDAEVNADGTITAPTYAIAGGSYSNVGDALEAIDTTLDDALLWDATANGGNGAFSAGRGVD
;
A
#
# COMPACT_ATOMS: atom_id res chain seq x y z
N ILE A 1 26.34 -55.77 -34.12
CA ILE A 1 25.28 -54.77 -34.06
C ILE A 1 24.69 -54.70 -35.47
N ASN A 2 23.38 -54.82 -35.59
CA ASN A 2 22.63 -54.67 -36.84
C ASN A 2 21.79 -53.40 -36.86
N GLY A 3 21.21 -53.05 -38.02
CA GLY A 3 20.43 -51.83 -38.19
C GLY A 3 19.22 -51.76 -37.29
N SER A 4 18.56 -52.89 -37.00
CA SER A 4 17.36 -52.89 -36.10
C SER A 4 17.72 -52.59 -34.63
N GLN A 5 18.91 -53.00 -34.18
CA GLN A 5 19.39 -52.69 -32.84
C GLN A 5 19.72 -51.19 -32.70
N LEU A 6 20.35 -50.59 -33.73
CA LEU A 6 20.62 -49.17 -33.77
C LEU A 6 19.34 -48.32 -33.86
N TYR A 7 18.40 -48.77 -34.71
CA TYR A 7 17.08 -48.14 -34.83
C TYR A 7 16.34 -48.15 -33.49
N GLY A 8 16.26 -49.32 -32.81
CA GLY A 8 15.61 -49.44 -31.52
C GLY A 8 16.21 -48.54 -30.41
N LEU A 9 17.53 -48.34 -30.44
CA LEU A 9 18.21 -47.41 -29.52
C LEU A 9 17.81 -45.95 -29.85
N ALA A 10 17.82 -45.57 -31.12
CA ALA A 10 17.46 -44.22 -31.54
C ALA A 10 15.98 -43.94 -31.27
N ASP A 11 15.07 -44.88 -31.51
CA ASP A 11 13.64 -44.78 -31.21
C ASP A 11 13.39 -44.59 -29.69
N SER A 12 14.06 -45.35 -28.85
CA SER A 12 14.02 -45.19 -27.40
C SER A 12 14.54 -43.82 -26.97
N PHE A 13 15.63 -43.34 -27.59
CA PHE A 13 16.22 -42.05 -27.28
C PHE A 13 15.27 -40.89 -27.65
N THR A 14 14.70 -40.89 -28.86
CA THR A 14 13.76 -39.87 -29.29
C THR A 14 12.49 -39.87 -28.43
N SER A 15 12.01 -41.06 -28.05
CA SER A 15 10.88 -41.22 -27.15
C SER A 15 11.14 -40.58 -25.76
N TYR A 16 12.37 -40.74 -25.21
CA TYR A 16 12.72 -40.11 -23.91
C TYR A 16 12.93 -38.62 -24.00
N LEU A 17 13.38 -38.11 -25.17
CA LEU A 17 13.48 -36.66 -25.39
C LEU A 17 12.11 -36.00 -25.44
N GLY A 18 11.09 -36.66 -25.98
CA GLY A 18 9.78 -36.06 -26.22
C GLY A 18 9.87 -34.87 -27.19
N GLY A 19 8.98 -33.89 -27.03
CA GLY A 19 8.97 -32.66 -27.83
C GLY A 19 8.81 -32.91 -29.35
N GLY A 20 8.24 -34.05 -29.77
CA GLY A 20 8.11 -34.43 -31.16
C GLY A 20 9.41 -34.96 -31.79
N ALA A 21 10.42 -35.30 -30.99
CA ALA A 21 11.61 -36.02 -31.48
C ALA A 21 11.18 -37.39 -32.02
N ASP A 22 11.72 -37.80 -33.16
CA ASP A 22 11.34 -39.03 -33.86
C ASP A 22 12.48 -39.59 -34.69
N ILE A 23 12.42 -40.86 -35.03
CA ILE A 23 13.25 -41.50 -36.04
C ILE A 23 12.37 -42.12 -37.13
N SER A 24 12.57 -41.69 -38.37
CA SER A 24 11.83 -42.23 -39.51
C SER A 24 12.28 -43.66 -39.85
N ASP A 25 11.44 -44.42 -40.60
CA ASP A 25 11.77 -45.74 -41.13
C ASP A 25 13.06 -45.76 -41.96
N ALA A 26 13.46 -44.62 -42.54
CA ALA A 26 14.69 -44.43 -43.27
C ALA A 26 15.91 -44.16 -42.36
N GLY A 27 15.73 -44.15 -41.02
CA GLY A 27 16.78 -43.90 -40.05
C GLY A 27 17.15 -42.41 -39.88
N VAL A 28 16.30 -41.47 -40.31
CA VAL A 28 16.54 -40.03 -40.16
C VAL A 28 15.94 -39.57 -38.86
N LEU A 29 16.77 -38.92 -38.02
CA LEU A 29 16.36 -38.34 -36.75
C LEU A 29 15.77 -36.96 -36.95
N THR A 30 14.63 -36.71 -36.30
CA THR A 30 14.04 -35.39 -36.09
C THR A 30 14.29 -35.00 -34.65
N GLY A 31 14.83 -33.79 -34.39
CA GLY A 31 15.07 -33.28 -33.04
C GLY A 31 13.81 -32.83 -32.35
N PRO A 32 13.87 -32.67 -31.03
CA PRO A 32 12.73 -32.17 -30.26
C PRO A 32 12.47 -30.68 -30.50
N THR A 33 11.24 -30.25 -30.24
CA THR A 33 10.86 -28.85 -30.12
C THR A 33 10.19 -28.66 -28.78
N TYR A 34 10.75 -27.78 -27.91
CA TYR A 34 10.20 -27.41 -26.62
C TYR A 34 9.75 -25.97 -26.66
N THR A 35 8.48 -25.68 -26.48
CA THR A 35 7.95 -24.30 -26.45
C THR A 35 7.94 -23.77 -25.02
N ILE A 36 8.77 -22.77 -24.73
CA ILE A 36 8.90 -22.13 -23.43
C ILE A 36 8.62 -20.64 -23.60
N GLY A 37 7.62 -20.13 -22.91
CA GLY A 37 7.24 -18.71 -23.00
C GLY A 37 6.88 -18.24 -24.41
N GLY A 38 6.36 -19.15 -25.26
CA GLY A 38 6.01 -18.85 -26.66
C GLY A 38 7.19 -18.93 -27.63
N THR A 39 8.38 -19.32 -27.19
CA THR A 39 9.58 -19.49 -28.02
C THR A 39 9.95 -20.96 -28.10
N ASP A 40 10.32 -21.44 -29.29
CA ASP A 40 10.70 -22.82 -29.56
C ASP A 40 12.22 -23.03 -29.40
N TYR A 41 12.56 -24.10 -28.70
CA TYR A 41 13.95 -24.56 -28.46
C TYR A 41 14.11 -25.99 -28.98
N ASN A 42 15.21 -26.26 -29.69
CA ASN A 42 15.44 -27.53 -30.35
C ASN A 42 16.39 -28.48 -29.61
N ASN A 43 16.72 -28.16 -28.37
CA ASN A 43 17.48 -29.03 -27.47
C ASN A 43 17.13 -28.78 -26.02
N VAL A 44 17.43 -29.76 -25.17
CA VAL A 44 17.10 -29.73 -23.71
C VAL A 44 17.88 -28.62 -23.02
N GLY A 45 19.12 -28.38 -23.37
CA GLY A 45 19.98 -27.38 -22.73
C GLY A 45 19.42 -25.98 -22.85
N ASP A 46 19.06 -25.56 -24.06
CA ASP A 46 18.49 -24.23 -24.31
C ASP A 46 17.09 -24.08 -23.69
N ALA A 47 16.27 -25.14 -23.74
CA ALA A 47 14.97 -25.15 -23.08
C ALA A 47 15.10 -24.97 -21.57
N LEU A 48 16.00 -25.66 -20.90
CA LEU A 48 16.26 -25.50 -19.46
C LEU A 48 16.84 -24.13 -19.13
N ALA A 49 17.71 -23.57 -19.96
CA ALA A 49 18.23 -22.22 -19.80
C ALA A 49 17.11 -21.17 -19.91
N ALA A 50 16.19 -21.34 -20.84
CA ALA A 50 15.01 -20.48 -20.97
C ALA A 50 14.08 -20.54 -19.75
N ILE A 51 13.81 -21.74 -19.23
CA ILE A 51 13.03 -21.93 -17.98
C ILE A 51 13.73 -21.24 -16.82
N ASN A 52 15.06 -21.44 -16.65
CA ASN A 52 15.82 -20.81 -15.57
C ASN A 52 15.75 -19.27 -15.65
N THR A 53 15.86 -18.70 -16.85
CA THR A 53 15.76 -17.25 -17.07
C THR A 53 14.36 -16.75 -16.74
N SER A 54 13.30 -17.41 -17.22
CA SER A 54 11.91 -17.03 -16.95
C SER A 54 11.59 -17.12 -15.47
N PHE A 55 12.04 -18.17 -14.80
CA PHE A 55 11.86 -18.36 -13.37
C PHE A 55 12.58 -17.28 -12.56
N SER A 56 13.83 -16.99 -12.88
CA SER A 56 14.61 -15.96 -12.20
C SER A 56 14.00 -14.57 -12.36
N THR A 57 13.48 -14.24 -13.56
CA THR A 57 12.78 -12.98 -13.82
C THR A 57 11.50 -12.89 -13.01
N SER A 58 10.67 -13.94 -13.04
CA SER A 58 9.40 -13.98 -12.29
C SER A 58 9.61 -13.87 -10.77
N LEU A 59 10.67 -14.50 -10.23
CA LEU A 59 11.03 -14.33 -8.82
C LEU A 59 11.53 -12.92 -8.52
N GLY A 60 12.29 -12.30 -9.44
CA GLY A 60 12.75 -10.91 -9.29
C GLY A 60 11.60 -9.91 -9.19
N ASP A 61 10.46 -10.21 -9.83
CA ASP A 61 9.27 -9.36 -9.83
C ASP A 61 8.26 -9.69 -8.71
N ALA A 62 8.45 -10.81 -8.01
CA ALA A 62 7.55 -11.23 -6.94
C ALA A 62 7.78 -10.44 -5.64
N LEU A 63 6.74 -10.35 -4.82
CA LEU A 63 6.87 -9.89 -3.44
C LEU A 63 7.45 -11.05 -2.61
N LEU A 64 8.76 -10.98 -2.31
CA LEU A 64 9.49 -12.06 -1.67
C LEU A 64 9.69 -11.82 -0.17
N TRP A 65 9.84 -12.93 0.56
CA TRP A 65 10.22 -12.92 1.97
C TRP A 65 11.69 -12.54 2.11
N ASP A 66 11.95 -11.48 2.86
CA ASP A 66 13.29 -11.07 3.29
C ASP A 66 13.49 -11.50 4.75
N ALA A 67 14.27 -12.54 4.95
CA ALA A 67 14.54 -13.11 6.28
C ALA A 67 15.39 -12.19 7.17
N THR A 68 16.05 -11.17 6.60
CA THR A 68 16.90 -10.23 7.35
C THR A 68 16.16 -8.98 7.79
N ALA A 69 14.98 -8.73 7.24
CA ALA A 69 14.15 -7.59 7.61
C ALA A 69 13.74 -7.64 9.07
N LYS A 70 13.37 -6.50 9.65
CA LYS A 70 12.92 -6.36 11.03
C LYS A 70 13.90 -6.96 12.08
N GLY A 71 15.21 -6.81 11.83
CA GLY A 71 16.23 -7.31 12.76
C GLY A 71 16.38 -8.83 12.80
N GLY A 72 15.90 -9.53 11.77
CA GLY A 72 15.97 -10.98 11.63
C GLY A 72 14.64 -11.73 11.82
N ASP A 73 13.56 -11.01 12.17
CA ASP A 73 12.21 -11.63 12.24
C ASP A 73 11.61 -11.88 10.86
N GLY A 74 12.16 -11.24 9.84
CA GLY A 74 11.72 -11.34 8.46
C GLY A 74 10.47 -10.50 8.13
N ALA A 75 10.29 -10.22 6.85
CA ALA A 75 9.10 -9.56 6.30
C ALA A 75 8.98 -9.80 4.79
N PHE A 76 7.80 -9.60 4.21
CA PHE A 76 7.67 -9.44 2.76
C PHE A 76 8.17 -8.06 2.36
N SER A 77 9.11 -7.99 1.41
CA SER A 77 9.73 -6.74 0.98
C SER A 77 9.24 -6.34 -0.40
N ALA A 78 8.75 -5.10 -0.52
CA ALA A 78 8.45 -4.45 -1.80
C ALA A 78 9.64 -3.62 -2.33
N GLY A 79 10.81 -3.75 -1.75
CA GLY A 79 12.04 -3.12 -2.23
C GLY A 79 12.46 -3.67 -3.59
N ARG A 80 12.94 -2.81 -4.49
CA ARG A 80 13.35 -3.18 -5.85
C ARG A 80 14.69 -2.56 -6.23
N GLY A 81 15.33 -3.20 -7.24
CA GLY A 81 16.59 -2.75 -7.79
C GLY A 81 17.79 -2.99 -6.88
N LYS A 82 18.94 -2.53 -7.32
CA LYS A 82 20.23 -2.72 -6.65
C LYS A 82 20.28 -2.11 -5.25
N ASP A 83 19.58 -1.01 -5.05
CA ASP A 83 19.58 -0.23 -3.80
C ASP A 83 18.37 -0.52 -2.91
N ASN A 84 17.61 -1.58 -3.22
CA ASN A 84 16.41 -2.02 -2.49
C ASN A 84 15.41 -0.86 -2.25
N THR A 85 15.18 -0.04 -3.28
CA THR A 85 14.32 1.15 -3.21
C THR A 85 12.88 0.72 -2.96
N ALA A 86 12.18 1.43 -2.08
CA ALA A 86 10.78 1.18 -1.78
C ALA A 86 9.89 1.27 -3.03
N SER A 87 8.94 0.35 -3.15
CA SER A 87 7.96 0.31 -4.24
C SER A 87 6.55 0.53 -3.71
N ILE A 88 5.67 1.04 -4.59
CA ILE A 88 4.25 1.18 -4.30
C ILE A 88 3.55 -0.16 -4.53
N ILE A 89 2.67 -0.55 -3.60
CA ILE A 89 1.73 -1.66 -3.80
C ILE A 89 0.41 -1.05 -4.27
N THR A 90 -0.02 -1.41 -5.47
CA THR A 90 -1.27 -0.90 -6.10
C THR A 90 -2.37 -1.95 -6.08
N ASN A 91 -3.61 -1.53 -6.38
CA ASN A 91 -4.79 -2.43 -6.43
C ASN A 91 -5.06 -3.19 -5.12
N VAL A 92 -4.73 -2.57 -4.00
CA VAL A 92 -5.09 -3.09 -2.68
C VAL A 92 -6.58 -2.83 -2.47
N ALA A 93 -7.37 -3.88 -2.28
CA ALA A 93 -8.78 -3.77 -1.91
C ALA A 93 -8.93 -3.15 -0.51
N ASP A 94 -10.14 -2.66 -0.21
CA ASP A 94 -10.44 -2.14 1.11
C ASP A 94 -10.25 -3.22 2.17
N GLY A 95 -9.41 -2.95 3.15
CA GLY A 95 -9.23 -3.78 4.33
C GLY A 95 -10.34 -3.57 5.35
N ALA A 96 -10.62 -4.56 6.18
CA ALA A 96 -11.58 -4.41 7.26
C ALA A 96 -11.07 -3.40 8.30
N ILE A 97 -11.92 -2.44 8.69
CA ILE A 97 -11.62 -1.47 9.74
C ILE A 97 -12.32 -1.92 11.01
N SER A 98 -11.59 -2.63 11.88
CA SER A 98 -12.08 -3.10 13.18
C SER A 98 -10.92 -3.21 14.18
N SER A 99 -11.25 -3.32 15.47
CA SER A 99 -10.24 -3.45 16.54
C SER A 99 -9.40 -4.72 16.45
N THR A 100 -9.80 -5.70 15.65
CA THR A 100 -9.13 -7.01 15.50
C THR A 100 -8.60 -7.24 14.09
N SER A 101 -8.80 -6.28 13.16
CA SER A 101 -8.31 -6.42 11.79
C SER A 101 -6.80 -6.39 11.72
N SER A 102 -6.23 -7.24 10.86
CA SER A 102 -4.83 -7.22 10.43
C SER A 102 -4.68 -6.96 8.93
N ASP A 103 -5.76 -6.53 8.27
CA ASP A 103 -5.74 -6.23 6.85
C ASP A 103 -4.93 -4.97 6.54
N ALA A 104 -4.34 -4.92 5.35
CA ALA A 104 -3.77 -3.70 4.81
C ALA A 104 -4.88 -2.69 4.48
N ILE A 105 -4.62 -1.43 4.76
CA ILE A 105 -5.53 -0.32 4.46
C ILE A 105 -5.00 0.43 3.23
N ASN A 106 -5.88 0.73 2.29
CA ASN A 106 -5.52 1.51 1.11
C ASN A 106 -5.72 3.03 1.31
N GLY A 107 -5.25 3.81 0.33
CA GLY A 107 -5.29 5.27 0.41
C GLY A 107 -6.70 5.87 0.47
N SER A 108 -7.71 5.24 -0.15
CA SER A 108 -9.08 5.76 -0.11
C SER A 108 -9.70 5.67 1.29
N GLN A 109 -9.45 4.59 2.00
CA GLN A 109 -9.93 4.43 3.39
C GLN A 109 -9.30 5.46 4.34
N LEU A 110 -8.02 5.79 4.15
CA LEU A 110 -7.36 6.86 4.90
C LEU A 110 -7.91 8.24 4.53
N TYR A 111 -8.15 8.48 3.24
CA TYR A 111 -8.76 9.72 2.77
C TYR A 111 -10.15 9.94 3.40
N ASP A 112 -11.01 8.92 3.39
CA ASP A 112 -12.36 9.01 3.96
C ASP A 112 -12.32 9.32 5.47
N THR A 113 -11.39 8.71 6.21
CA THR A 113 -11.18 9.00 7.63
C THR A 113 -10.71 10.45 7.83
N SER A 114 -9.75 10.91 7.05
CA SER A 114 -9.25 12.29 7.10
C SER A 114 -10.33 13.29 6.75
N LYS A 115 -11.17 12.99 5.75
CA LYS A 115 -12.30 13.83 5.35
C LYS A 115 -13.34 13.93 6.45
N TYR A 116 -13.69 12.82 7.09
CA TYR A 116 -14.62 12.85 8.23
C TYR A 116 -14.11 13.73 9.38
N ILE A 117 -12.80 13.68 9.67
CA ILE A 117 -12.18 14.55 10.69
C ILE A 117 -12.28 16.02 10.28
N ALA A 118 -11.92 16.36 9.05
CA ALA A 118 -12.00 17.73 8.54
C ALA A 118 -13.44 18.27 8.57
N ASP A 119 -14.40 17.48 8.08
CA ASP A 119 -15.84 17.85 8.09
C ASP A 119 -16.36 18.06 9.52
N THR A 120 -15.89 17.26 10.48
CA THR A 120 -16.29 17.35 11.90
C THR A 120 -15.70 18.59 12.58
N LEU A 121 -14.48 18.98 12.22
CA LEU A 121 -13.84 20.20 12.71
C LEU A 121 -14.53 21.46 12.18
N GLY A 122 -15.05 21.43 10.97
CA GLY A 122 -15.61 22.62 10.31
C GLY A 122 -14.57 23.72 10.09
N GLY A 123 -15.00 24.98 10.07
CA GLY A 123 -14.10 26.12 9.93
C GLY A 123 -13.24 26.08 8.67
N ASP A 124 -13.82 25.58 7.57
CA ASP A 124 -13.14 25.42 6.26
C ASP A 124 -11.94 24.43 6.28
N ALA A 125 -11.90 23.53 7.27
CA ALA A 125 -10.94 22.42 7.25
C ALA A 125 -11.25 21.48 6.07
N GLU A 126 -10.23 21.08 5.31
CA GLU A 126 -10.40 20.20 4.16
C GLU A 126 -9.18 19.30 3.93
N VAL A 127 -9.36 18.19 3.21
CA VAL A 127 -8.28 17.31 2.75
C VAL A 127 -7.85 17.74 1.35
N ASN A 128 -6.61 18.13 1.20
CA ASN A 128 -6.02 18.58 -0.05
C ASN A 128 -5.74 17.38 -0.99
N ALA A 129 -5.51 17.67 -2.28
CA ALA A 129 -5.21 16.66 -3.30
C ALA A 129 -3.91 15.87 -3.01
N ASP A 130 -3.00 16.41 -2.24
CA ASP A 130 -1.74 15.77 -1.81
C ASP A 130 -1.87 14.97 -0.50
N GLY A 131 -3.10 14.89 0.07
CA GLY A 131 -3.40 14.18 1.30
C GLY A 131 -3.11 14.98 2.58
N THR A 132 -2.62 16.21 2.48
CA THR A 132 -2.50 17.11 3.64
C THR A 132 -3.85 17.66 4.06
N ILE A 133 -3.97 18.11 5.32
CA ILE A 133 -5.20 18.71 5.84
C ILE A 133 -4.97 20.20 6.04
N THR A 134 -5.83 21.03 5.43
CA THR A 134 -5.94 22.44 5.76
C THR A 134 -6.58 22.57 7.14
N ALA A 135 -5.92 23.27 8.05
CA ALA A 135 -6.45 23.51 9.40
C ALA A 135 -7.73 24.34 9.36
N PRO A 136 -8.64 24.14 10.33
CA PRO A 136 -9.83 24.99 10.45
C PRO A 136 -9.48 26.43 10.73
N THR A 137 -10.40 27.33 10.44
CA THR A 137 -10.33 28.75 10.79
C THR A 137 -11.60 29.13 11.56
N TYR A 138 -11.47 29.48 12.82
CA TYR A 138 -12.56 29.93 13.66
C TYR A 138 -12.43 31.43 13.93
N ALA A 139 -13.42 32.21 13.50
CA ALA A 139 -13.45 33.65 13.73
C ALA A 139 -14.18 33.94 15.05
N ILE A 140 -13.45 34.37 16.07
CA ILE A 140 -13.96 34.66 17.40
C ILE A 140 -13.52 36.07 17.84
N ALA A 141 -14.45 36.93 18.20
CA ALA A 141 -14.17 38.26 18.75
C ALA A 141 -13.18 39.09 17.93
N GLY A 142 -13.20 38.95 16.59
CA GLY A 142 -12.32 39.63 15.68
C GLY A 142 -10.94 38.98 15.49
N GLY A 143 -10.63 37.90 16.19
CA GLY A 143 -9.46 37.04 16.00
C GLY A 143 -9.73 35.85 15.08
N SER A 144 -8.69 35.15 14.68
CA SER A 144 -8.75 33.96 13.84
C SER A 144 -7.89 32.84 14.47
N TYR A 145 -8.47 31.68 14.70
CA TYR A 145 -7.88 30.58 15.43
C TYR A 145 -7.89 29.30 14.59
N SER A 146 -6.79 28.57 14.57
CA SER A 146 -6.61 27.39 13.73
C SER A 146 -6.83 26.05 14.45
N ASN A 147 -7.26 26.06 15.70
CA ASN A 147 -7.65 24.88 16.47
C ASN A 147 -8.76 25.21 17.46
N VAL A 148 -9.45 24.16 17.89
CA VAL A 148 -10.61 24.27 18.78
C VAL A 148 -10.20 24.81 20.16
N GLY A 149 -9.03 24.42 20.69
CA GLY A 149 -8.55 24.86 22.00
C GLY A 149 -8.42 26.37 22.11
N ASP A 150 -7.68 26.96 21.18
CA ASP A 150 -7.45 28.42 21.13
C ASP A 150 -8.77 29.18 20.87
N ALA A 151 -9.66 28.62 20.06
CA ALA A 151 -10.98 29.21 19.80
C ALA A 151 -11.85 29.24 21.06
N LEU A 152 -11.86 28.18 21.86
CA LEU A 152 -12.59 28.11 23.13
C LEU A 152 -11.97 29.04 24.16
N GLU A 153 -10.65 29.14 24.27
CA GLU A 153 -9.97 30.09 25.17
C GLU A 153 -10.28 31.52 24.79
N ALA A 154 -10.37 31.83 23.49
CA ALA A 154 -10.78 33.15 23.04
C ALA A 154 -12.23 33.51 23.46
N ILE A 155 -13.14 32.52 23.43
CA ILE A 155 -14.54 32.72 23.92
C ILE A 155 -14.51 32.99 25.43
N ASP A 156 -13.80 32.19 26.19
CA ASP A 156 -13.69 32.30 27.63
C ASP A 156 -13.17 33.69 28.05
N THR A 157 -12.04 34.10 27.46
CA THR A 157 -11.46 35.45 27.69
C THR A 157 -12.43 36.57 27.32
N THR A 158 -13.18 36.42 26.22
CA THR A 158 -14.16 37.44 25.80
C THR A 158 -15.33 37.53 26.78
N LEU A 159 -15.76 36.41 27.35
CA LEU A 159 -16.82 36.38 28.37
C LEU A 159 -16.34 37.00 29.67
N ASP A 160 -15.12 36.75 30.10
CA ASP A 160 -14.52 37.35 31.29
C ASP A 160 -14.43 38.87 31.21
N ASP A 161 -14.23 39.41 30.00
CA ASP A 161 -14.21 40.85 29.74
C ASP A 161 -15.60 41.46 29.52
N ALA A 162 -16.65 40.63 29.40
CA ALA A 162 -17.99 41.12 29.15
C ALA A 162 -18.64 41.74 30.41
N LEU A 163 -19.54 42.70 30.19
CA LEU A 163 -20.41 43.25 31.24
C LEU A 163 -21.55 42.25 31.45
N LEU A 164 -21.48 41.46 32.55
CA LEU A 164 -22.43 40.42 32.88
C LEU A 164 -23.45 40.90 33.91
N TRP A 165 -24.66 40.31 33.90
CA TRP A 165 -25.69 40.57 34.90
C TRP A 165 -25.36 39.82 36.18
N ASP A 166 -25.18 40.59 37.27
CA ASP A 166 -25.04 40.06 38.64
C ASP A 166 -26.33 40.26 39.40
N ALA A 167 -27.03 39.18 39.67
CA ALA A 167 -28.31 39.18 40.34
C ALA A 167 -28.20 39.58 41.83
N THR A 168 -27.02 39.53 42.43
CA THR A 168 -26.76 39.84 43.83
C THR A 168 -26.32 41.29 44.05
N ALA A 169 -25.88 41.96 42.98
CA ALA A 169 -25.50 43.38 43.06
C ALA A 169 -26.68 44.27 43.43
N ASN A 170 -26.37 45.51 43.82
CA ASN A 170 -27.35 46.53 44.15
C ASN A 170 -28.37 46.08 45.23
N GLY A 171 -27.86 45.42 46.28
CA GLY A 171 -28.71 44.96 47.42
C GLY A 171 -29.71 43.86 47.01
N GLY A 172 -29.42 43.05 46.01
CA GLY A 172 -30.27 41.97 45.52
C GLY A 172 -31.24 42.36 44.40
N ASN A 173 -31.17 43.60 43.91
CA ASN A 173 -31.97 44.09 42.79
C ASN A 173 -31.31 43.78 41.43
N GLY A 174 -30.06 43.31 41.44
CA GLY A 174 -29.25 43.03 40.27
C GLY A 174 -28.66 44.28 39.60
N ALA A 175 -27.58 44.11 38.95
CA ALA A 175 -26.92 45.11 38.10
C ALA A 175 -26.02 44.45 37.07
N PHE A 176 -25.67 45.13 35.99
CA PHE A 176 -24.56 44.74 35.15
C PHE A 176 -23.26 45.08 35.86
N SER A 177 -22.43 44.09 36.03
CA SER A 177 -21.13 44.21 36.70
C SER A 177 -19.98 44.08 35.73
N ALA A 178 -19.06 45.00 35.81
CA ALA A 178 -17.74 44.92 35.12
C ALA A 178 -16.67 44.34 36.05
N GLY A 179 -17.05 43.51 37.01
CA GLY A 179 -16.09 42.85 37.91
C GLY A 179 -15.13 41.98 37.15
N ARG A 180 -13.86 42.37 37.09
CA ARG A 180 -12.78 41.60 36.50
C ARG A 180 -12.04 40.85 37.59
N GLY A 181 -11.96 39.54 37.41
CA GLY A 181 -11.06 38.67 38.13
C GLY A 181 -11.06 38.80 39.64
N VAL A 182 -11.35 37.77 40.32
CA VAL A 182 -10.89 37.56 41.71
C VAL A 182 -9.51 36.96 41.63
N ASP A 183 -8.53 37.65 42.26
CA ASP A 183 -7.17 37.14 42.50
C ASP A 183 -7.24 35.77 43.21
#